data_17d2957706b1b068120b73102c823664
#
_entry.id   17d2957706b1b068120b73102c823664
#
_cell.length_a   1.000
_cell.length_b   1.000
_cell.length_c   1.000
_cell.angle_alpha   90.00
_cell.angle_beta   90.00
_cell.angle_gamma   90.00
#
_symmetry.space_group_name_H-M   'P 1'
#
loop_
_entity.id
_entity.type
_entity.pdbx_description
1 polymer ?
#
loop_
_entity_poly.entity_id
_entity_poly.type
_entity_poly.pdbx_seq_one_letter_code
_entity_poly.pdbx_strand_id
1 'polypeptide(L)'
;MAIHVVNEARRCLHCKKPMCREGCPISTNIPEAIELFRTGHKEEAGEMLYENNPLSVICSLVCDHEKQCEGHCVLGRKGAPVHFSSIENYISDAYLDHLEPEMDPKKGQRVAIIGSGPAGITISVLLARRGYDVTIFESREKIGGVLRYGIPEFRLPKSILDRYQKQLIKLGIKIRPNTAIGRTLTVDDLQRDGYEAIFIGTGVWKPKAMGIPGESLGHVNYAIDYLVDPDVYDLGDNLVVIGAGNSAMDVARTALRKGVRHVSVFCRRYQTAASVREVDYAKADGVEFYYGMRPTRITDDGVYYKKVEMDEEGNITSTSEEQFFPCSSVIIAISQGAQNRIVSTTTGLEMSSHGLLATD
;
A
#
# COMPACT_ATOMS: atom_id res chain seq x y z
N MET A 1 13.06 23.09 2.06
CA MET A 1 12.33 24.28 1.54
C MET A 1 10.96 23.78 1.08
N ALA A 2 9.87 24.40 1.52
CA ALA A 2 8.53 24.01 1.06
C ALA A 2 8.40 24.26 -0.45
N ILE A 3 7.92 23.27 -1.20
CA ILE A 3 7.69 23.40 -2.64
C ILE A 3 6.47 24.28 -2.85
N HIS A 4 6.64 25.39 -3.59
CA HIS A 4 5.50 26.21 -3.99
C HIS A 4 4.84 25.57 -5.22
N VAL A 5 3.68 24.99 -5.06
CA VAL A 5 3.00 24.13 -6.06
C VAL A 5 2.84 24.82 -7.42
N VAL A 6 2.49 26.12 -7.46
CA VAL A 6 2.37 26.88 -8.70
C VAL A 6 3.72 27.03 -9.42
N ASN A 7 4.80 27.27 -8.67
CA ASN A 7 6.14 27.37 -9.25
C ASN A 7 6.60 26.01 -9.77
N GLU A 8 6.25 24.94 -9.09
CA GLU A 8 6.54 23.58 -9.52
C GLU A 8 5.79 23.23 -10.82
N ALA A 9 4.51 23.59 -10.92
CA ALA A 9 3.71 23.42 -12.12
C ALA A 9 4.30 24.15 -13.34
N ARG A 10 4.86 25.34 -13.16
CA ARG A 10 5.52 26.12 -14.22
C ARG A 10 6.78 25.47 -14.79
N ARG A 11 7.39 24.52 -14.11
CA ARG A 11 8.55 23.78 -14.59
C ARG A 11 8.20 22.73 -15.65
N CYS A 12 6.94 22.33 -15.76
CA CYS A 12 6.51 21.32 -16.72
C CYS A 12 6.74 21.82 -18.18
N LEU A 13 7.39 20.99 -18.98
CA LEU A 13 7.73 21.32 -20.39
C LEU A 13 6.62 20.97 -21.38
N HIS A 14 5.49 20.43 -20.95
CA HIS A 14 4.41 19.98 -21.85
C HIS A 14 4.91 19.10 -23.00
N CYS A 15 5.63 18.02 -22.68
CA CYS A 15 6.29 17.16 -23.63
C CYS A 15 5.29 16.51 -24.61
N LYS A 16 5.57 16.54 -25.92
CA LYS A 16 4.75 15.84 -26.94
C LYS A 16 4.67 14.32 -26.69
N LYS A 17 5.72 13.72 -26.12
CA LYS A 17 5.77 12.34 -25.66
C LYS A 17 6.07 12.37 -24.15
N PRO A 18 5.04 12.40 -23.30
CA PRO A 18 5.20 12.58 -21.86
C PRO A 18 5.65 11.28 -21.19
N MET A 19 6.97 11.12 -20.98
CA MET A 19 7.54 9.95 -20.31
C MET A 19 7.00 9.74 -18.89
N CYS A 20 6.60 10.81 -18.21
CA CYS A 20 5.93 10.72 -16.91
C CYS A 20 4.59 9.96 -16.99
N ARG A 21 3.83 10.11 -18.09
CA ARG A 21 2.62 9.33 -18.34
C ARG A 21 2.94 7.85 -18.59
N GLU A 22 3.98 7.58 -19.38
CA GLU A 22 4.44 6.21 -19.65
C GLU A 22 4.94 5.51 -18.38
N GLY A 23 5.56 6.26 -17.46
CA GLY A 23 5.98 5.74 -16.16
C GLY A 23 4.87 5.60 -15.12
N CYS A 24 3.66 6.10 -15.40
CA CYS A 24 2.51 5.94 -14.53
C CYS A 24 1.77 4.64 -14.86
N PRO A 25 1.58 3.69 -13.91
CA PRO A 25 0.92 2.41 -14.18
C PRO A 25 -0.52 2.53 -14.70
N ILE A 26 -1.18 3.66 -14.45
CA ILE A 26 -2.55 3.96 -14.89
C ILE A 26 -2.58 5.04 -15.97
N SER A 27 -1.42 5.38 -16.54
CA SER A 27 -1.28 6.32 -17.66
C SER A 27 -1.94 7.69 -17.45
N THR A 28 -1.84 8.24 -16.23
CA THR A 28 -2.37 9.57 -15.89
C THR A 28 -1.86 10.63 -16.84
N ASN A 29 -2.75 11.46 -17.39
CA ASN A 29 -2.36 12.53 -18.31
C ASN A 29 -1.77 13.74 -17.55
N ILE A 30 -0.59 13.54 -17.00
CA ILE A 30 0.10 14.47 -16.10
C ILE A 30 0.31 15.86 -16.74
N PRO A 31 0.80 16.00 -17.99
CA PRO A 31 0.97 17.33 -18.56
C PRO A 31 -0.33 18.12 -18.66
N GLU A 32 -1.43 17.46 -19.00
CA GLU A 32 -2.75 18.10 -19.10
C GLU A 32 -3.27 18.55 -17.72
N ALA A 33 -3.16 17.70 -16.70
CA ALA A 33 -3.52 18.07 -15.34
C ALA A 33 -2.74 19.30 -14.85
N ILE A 34 -1.44 19.35 -15.16
CA ILE A 34 -0.58 20.49 -14.81
C ILE A 34 -1.00 21.75 -15.58
N GLU A 35 -1.35 21.63 -16.88
CA GLU A 35 -1.75 22.78 -17.68
C GLU A 35 -3.08 23.35 -17.22
N LEU A 36 -4.10 22.53 -17.00
CA LEU A 36 -5.37 22.95 -16.44
C LEU A 36 -5.16 23.70 -15.11
N PHE A 37 -4.34 23.13 -14.23
CA PHE A 37 -4.02 23.78 -12.97
C PHE A 37 -3.31 25.14 -13.17
N ARG A 38 -2.33 25.20 -14.06
CA ARG A 38 -1.52 26.40 -14.36
C ARG A 38 -2.35 27.54 -14.97
N THR A 39 -3.39 27.19 -15.73
CA THR A 39 -4.30 28.14 -16.40
C THR A 39 -5.51 28.53 -15.55
N GLY A 40 -5.59 28.03 -14.30
CA GLY A 40 -6.65 28.39 -13.36
C GLY A 40 -7.86 27.46 -13.35
N HIS A 41 -7.84 26.38 -14.15
CA HIS A 41 -8.89 25.38 -14.27
C HIS A 41 -8.68 24.21 -13.28
N LYS A 42 -8.53 24.55 -12.00
CA LYS A 42 -8.20 23.56 -10.95
C LYS A 42 -9.29 22.50 -10.79
N GLU A 43 -10.55 22.86 -10.90
CA GLU A 43 -11.68 21.93 -10.76
C GLU A 43 -11.69 20.91 -11.91
N GLU A 44 -11.46 21.34 -13.15
CA GLU A 44 -11.37 20.46 -14.32
C GLU A 44 -10.15 19.52 -14.21
N ALA A 45 -9.01 20.02 -13.67
CA ALA A 45 -7.86 19.18 -13.37
C ALA A 45 -8.19 18.11 -12.33
N GLY A 46 -8.92 18.46 -11.27
CA GLY A 46 -9.37 17.55 -10.22
C GLY A 46 -10.30 16.47 -10.75
N GLU A 47 -11.28 16.86 -11.56
CA GLU A 47 -12.21 15.94 -12.22
C GLU A 47 -11.46 14.94 -13.12
N MET A 48 -10.58 15.42 -13.98
CA MET A 48 -9.76 14.56 -14.86
C MET A 48 -8.91 13.56 -14.06
N LEU A 49 -8.28 14.01 -12.96
CA LEU A 49 -7.51 13.13 -12.09
C LEU A 49 -8.39 12.08 -11.41
N TYR A 50 -9.56 12.49 -10.92
CA TYR A 50 -10.51 11.60 -10.26
C TYR A 50 -11.13 10.57 -11.21
N GLU A 51 -11.44 10.97 -12.44
CA GLU A 51 -11.95 10.06 -13.47
C GLU A 51 -10.92 9.00 -13.87
N ASN A 52 -9.66 9.39 -13.99
CA ASN A 52 -8.56 8.47 -14.24
C ASN A 52 -8.29 7.57 -13.03
N ASN A 53 -8.36 8.13 -11.82
CA ASN A 53 -8.08 7.44 -10.57
C ASN A 53 -8.85 8.05 -9.39
N PRO A 54 -9.95 7.42 -8.92
CA PRO A 54 -10.67 7.90 -7.75
C PRO A 54 -9.80 8.05 -6.49
N LEU A 55 -8.66 7.37 -6.41
CA LEU A 55 -7.72 7.40 -5.28
C LEU A 55 -6.53 8.35 -5.50
N SER A 56 -6.63 9.36 -6.37
CA SER A 56 -5.52 10.26 -6.71
C SER A 56 -4.91 10.96 -5.48
N VAL A 57 -5.72 11.37 -4.48
CA VAL A 57 -5.21 11.92 -3.21
C VAL A 57 -4.26 10.93 -2.51
N ILE A 58 -4.64 9.66 -2.48
CA ILE A 58 -3.83 8.60 -1.84
C ILE A 58 -2.57 8.34 -2.66
N CYS A 59 -2.69 8.24 -3.98
CA CYS A 59 -1.55 8.05 -4.87
C CYS A 59 -0.52 9.18 -4.70
N SER A 60 -0.95 10.43 -4.61
CA SER A 60 -0.07 11.58 -4.42
C SER A 60 0.79 11.49 -3.14
N LEU A 61 0.33 10.75 -2.12
CA LEU A 61 1.03 10.59 -0.85
C LEU A 61 1.91 9.34 -0.77
N VAL A 62 1.49 8.22 -1.38
CA VAL A 62 2.09 6.91 -1.10
C VAL A 62 2.65 6.15 -2.31
N CYS A 63 2.44 6.62 -3.54
CA CYS A 63 3.06 6.03 -4.72
C CYS A 63 4.59 6.14 -4.67
N ASP A 64 5.27 5.19 -5.30
CA ASP A 64 6.72 5.25 -5.53
C ASP A 64 7.02 6.16 -6.75
N HIS A 65 6.80 7.47 -6.57
CA HIS A 65 6.93 8.46 -7.64
C HIS A 65 8.32 8.47 -8.28
N GLU A 66 9.36 8.14 -7.49
CA GLU A 66 10.76 8.08 -7.96
C GLU A 66 10.98 6.97 -8.99
N LYS A 67 10.24 5.88 -8.92
CA LYS A 67 10.27 4.79 -9.91
C LYS A 67 9.18 4.92 -10.96
N GLN A 68 8.19 5.75 -10.73
CA GLN A 68 7.03 5.94 -11.62
C GLN A 68 7.11 7.30 -12.34
N CYS A 69 6.08 8.13 -12.18
CA CYS A 69 5.91 9.36 -12.95
C CYS A 69 7.08 10.35 -12.82
N GLU A 70 7.54 10.65 -11.61
CA GLU A 70 8.63 11.61 -11.37
C GLU A 70 9.96 11.06 -11.87
N GLY A 71 10.26 9.78 -11.63
CA GLY A 71 11.46 9.12 -12.13
C GLY A 71 11.57 9.07 -13.65
N HIS A 72 10.44 9.18 -14.35
CA HIS A 72 10.40 9.25 -15.83
C HIS A 72 10.33 10.67 -16.38
N CYS A 73 10.31 11.69 -15.51
CA CYS A 73 10.30 13.09 -15.94
C CYS A 73 11.62 13.43 -16.66
N VAL A 74 11.53 13.99 -17.87
CA VAL A 74 12.71 14.33 -18.68
C VAL A 74 13.63 15.35 -18.01
N LEU A 75 13.10 16.22 -17.13
CA LEU A 75 13.91 17.17 -16.37
C LEU A 75 14.82 16.47 -15.35
N GLY A 76 14.42 15.30 -14.85
CA GLY A 76 15.23 14.49 -13.95
C GLY A 76 16.56 14.02 -14.54
N ARG A 77 16.70 14.04 -15.88
CA ARG A 77 17.96 13.67 -16.55
C ARG A 77 19.08 14.71 -16.37
N LYS A 78 18.73 15.96 -16.10
CA LYS A 78 19.67 17.09 -15.96
C LYS A 78 19.55 17.88 -14.65
N GLY A 79 18.65 17.44 -13.78
CA GLY A 79 18.38 18.10 -12.51
C GLY A 79 17.26 17.41 -11.76
N ALA A 80 16.41 18.17 -11.04
CA ALA A 80 15.27 17.61 -10.34
C ALA A 80 14.06 17.43 -11.28
N PRO A 81 13.32 16.31 -11.20
CA PRO A 81 12.05 16.13 -11.91
C PRO A 81 11.02 17.18 -11.46
N VAL A 82 9.91 17.30 -12.17
CA VAL A 82 8.72 17.99 -11.65
C VAL A 82 8.10 17.10 -10.57
N HIS A 83 7.92 17.63 -9.39
CA HIS A 83 7.26 16.94 -8.26
C HIS A 83 5.75 16.90 -8.46
N PHE A 84 5.31 16.02 -9.35
CA PHE A 84 3.91 15.87 -9.68
C PHE A 84 3.08 15.44 -8.47
N SER A 85 3.63 14.62 -7.58
CA SER A 85 2.99 14.22 -6.34
C SER A 85 2.44 15.41 -5.53
N SER A 86 3.21 16.50 -5.43
CA SER A 86 2.79 17.71 -4.71
C SER A 86 1.67 18.46 -5.44
N ILE A 87 1.72 18.49 -6.78
CA ILE A 87 0.71 19.13 -7.62
C ILE A 87 -0.59 18.31 -7.57
N GLU A 88 -0.49 17.00 -7.77
CA GLU A 88 -1.60 16.05 -7.69
C GLU A 88 -2.28 16.12 -6.32
N ASN A 89 -1.50 16.14 -5.24
CA ASN A 89 -2.06 16.27 -3.89
C ASN A 89 -2.88 17.55 -3.74
N TYR A 90 -2.32 18.69 -4.13
CA TYR A 90 -2.99 19.99 -4.02
C TYR A 90 -4.31 20.05 -4.81
N ILE A 91 -4.34 19.49 -6.01
CA ILE A 91 -5.52 19.48 -6.87
C ILE A 91 -6.57 18.50 -6.32
N SER A 92 -6.15 17.25 -6.10
CA SER A 92 -7.05 16.15 -5.77
C SER A 92 -7.62 16.25 -4.35
N ASP A 93 -6.84 16.78 -3.39
CA ASP A 93 -7.29 16.96 -2.01
C ASP A 93 -8.41 17.99 -1.93
N ALA A 94 -8.28 19.12 -2.64
CA ALA A 94 -9.33 20.12 -2.73
C ALA A 94 -10.57 19.58 -3.50
N TYR A 95 -10.35 18.84 -4.59
CA TYR A 95 -11.44 18.30 -5.40
C TYR A 95 -12.27 17.26 -4.64
N LEU A 96 -11.64 16.42 -3.82
CA LEU A 96 -12.33 15.38 -3.06
C LEU A 96 -13.41 15.93 -2.13
N ASP A 97 -13.23 17.12 -1.57
CA ASP A 97 -14.23 17.74 -0.68
C ASP A 97 -15.44 18.32 -1.42
N HIS A 98 -15.24 18.75 -2.67
CA HIS A 98 -16.26 19.38 -3.50
C HIS A 98 -16.87 18.44 -4.53
N LEU A 99 -16.51 17.16 -4.47
CA LEU A 99 -16.89 16.15 -5.44
C LEU A 99 -18.43 15.99 -5.54
N GLU A 100 -18.95 16.27 -6.72
CA GLU A 100 -20.32 15.96 -7.15
C GLU A 100 -20.27 15.19 -8.47
N PRO A 101 -19.92 13.91 -8.43
CA PRO A 101 -19.72 13.15 -9.65
C PRO A 101 -21.03 12.95 -10.41
N GLU A 102 -20.94 13.07 -11.71
CA GLU A 102 -22.03 12.68 -12.59
C GLU A 102 -22.33 11.18 -12.45
N MET A 103 -23.60 10.84 -12.43
CA MET A 103 -24.10 9.49 -12.25
C MET A 103 -24.97 9.11 -13.44
N ASP A 104 -24.72 7.96 -14.03
CA ASP A 104 -25.61 7.36 -15.02
C ASP A 104 -26.95 6.96 -14.36
N PRO A 105 -28.05 6.86 -15.15
CA PRO A 105 -29.32 6.35 -14.68
C PRO A 105 -29.17 4.96 -14.04
N LYS A 106 -29.94 4.72 -12.98
CA LYS A 106 -29.92 3.43 -12.26
C LYS A 106 -30.31 2.27 -13.18
N LYS A 107 -29.49 1.23 -13.17
CA LYS A 107 -29.69 0.00 -13.97
C LYS A 107 -30.45 -1.09 -13.22
N GLY A 108 -30.53 -0.99 -11.89
CA GLY A 108 -31.17 -1.98 -11.03
C GLY A 108 -30.34 -3.24 -10.78
N GLN A 109 -29.19 -3.38 -11.44
CA GLN A 109 -28.29 -4.53 -11.30
C GLN A 109 -27.42 -4.37 -10.04
N ARG A 110 -27.33 -5.44 -9.24
CA ARG A 110 -26.59 -5.46 -7.98
C ARG A 110 -25.19 -6.03 -8.18
N VAL A 111 -24.19 -5.33 -7.62
CA VAL A 111 -22.80 -5.80 -7.63
C VAL A 111 -22.28 -5.88 -6.20
N ALA A 112 -21.68 -7.02 -5.86
CA ALA A 112 -20.99 -7.24 -4.60
C ALA A 112 -19.49 -6.99 -4.76
N ILE A 113 -18.92 -6.22 -3.84
CA ILE A 113 -17.47 -5.99 -3.77
C ILE A 113 -16.98 -6.61 -2.45
N ILE A 114 -16.13 -7.61 -2.53
CA ILE A 114 -15.56 -8.30 -1.36
C ILE A 114 -14.19 -7.69 -1.06
N GLY A 115 -14.12 -6.89 0.00
CA GLY A 115 -12.95 -6.12 0.41
C GLY A 115 -13.00 -4.65 -0.02
N SER A 116 -12.72 -3.77 0.92
CA SER A 116 -12.70 -2.32 0.76
C SER A 116 -11.30 -1.72 0.69
N GLY A 117 -10.32 -2.51 0.24
CA GLY A 117 -8.99 -2.01 -0.08
C GLY A 117 -8.98 -1.08 -1.31
N PRO A 118 -7.82 -0.64 -1.78
CA PRO A 118 -7.73 0.29 -2.91
C PRO A 118 -8.47 -0.21 -4.15
N ALA A 119 -8.35 -1.47 -4.50
CA ALA A 119 -9.07 -2.06 -5.64
C ALA A 119 -10.59 -2.03 -5.44
N GLY A 120 -11.07 -2.44 -4.25
CA GLY A 120 -12.50 -2.44 -3.93
C GLY A 120 -13.12 -1.04 -3.94
N ILE A 121 -12.43 -0.04 -3.38
CA ILE A 121 -12.89 1.36 -3.42
C ILE A 121 -12.97 1.84 -4.87
N THR A 122 -11.91 1.65 -5.65
CA THR A 122 -11.85 2.10 -7.05
C THR A 122 -12.99 1.52 -7.89
N ILE A 123 -13.15 0.19 -7.89
CA ILE A 123 -14.19 -0.45 -8.70
C ILE A 123 -15.59 -0.06 -8.22
N SER A 124 -15.78 0.14 -6.91
CA SER A 124 -17.07 0.58 -6.35
C SER A 124 -17.47 1.96 -6.88
N VAL A 125 -16.54 2.92 -6.92
CA VAL A 125 -16.78 4.26 -7.46
C VAL A 125 -17.14 4.17 -8.95
N LEU A 126 -16.33 3.44 -9.74
CA LEU A 126 -16.55 3.32 -11.17
C LEU A 126 -17.90 2.67 -11.52
N LEU A 127 -18.31 1.65 -10.79
CA LEU A 127 -19.57 0.96 -11.01
C LEU A 127 -20.77 1.78 -10.52
N ALA A 128 -20.67 2.42 -9.36
CA ALA A 128 -21.73 3.27 -8.85
C ALA A 128 -22.02 4.44 -9.81
N ARG A 129 -20.99 5.11 -10.33
CA ARG A 129 -21.14 6.16 -11.34
C ARG A 129 -21.82 5.67 -12.62
N ARG A 130 -21.63 4.40 -12.99
CA ARG A 130 -22.29 3.75 -14.13
C ARG A 130 -23.70 3.22 -13.83
N GLY A 131 -24.28 3.61 -12.70
CA GLY A 131 -25.67 3.31 -12.33
C GLY A 131 -25.90 1.92 -11.71
N TYR A 132 -24.86 1.17 -11.37
CA TYR A 132 -24.99 -0.11 -10.67
C TYR A 132 -25.27 0.09 -9.18
N ASP A 133 -26.01 -0.84 -8.57
CA ASP A 133 -26.24 -0.88 -7.13
C ASP A 133 -25.13 -1.66 -6.43
N VAL A 134 -24.17 -0.93 -5.86
CA VAL A 134 -22.94 -1.48 -5.30
C VAL A 134 -23.06 -1.69 -3.79
N THR A 135 -22.66 -2.87 -3.32
CA THR A 135 -22.48 -3.17 -1.90
C THR A 135 -21.07 -3.67 -1.63
N ILE A 136 -20.36 -3.01 -0.74
CA ILE A 136 -19.04 -3.43 -0.26
C ILE A 136 -19.21 -4.29 0.99
N PHE A 137 -18.61 -5.49 0.98
CA PHE A 137 -18.49 -6.38 2.14
C PHE A 137 -17.06 -6.28 2.68
N GLU A 138 -16.91 -5.72 3.86
CA GLU A 138 -15.60 -5.51 4.49
C GLU A 138 -15.48 -6.35 5.76
N SER A 139 -14.39 -7.10 5.88
CA SER A 139 -14.14 -7.99 7.02
C SER A 139 -13.79 -7.24 8.31
N ARG A 140 -13.30 -6.02 8.20
CA ARG A 140 -12.92 -5.13 9.32
C ARG A 140 -14.01 -4.09 9.60
N GLU A 141 -13.82 -3.33 10.65
CA GLU A 141 -14.77 -2.29 11.10
C GLU A 141 -14.84 -1.09 10.17
N LYS A 142 -13.75 -0.75 9.48
CA LYS A 142 -13.63 0.43 8.62
C LYS A 142 -13.06 0.06 7.25
N ILE A 143 -13.41 0.86 6.26
CA ILE A 143 -12.87 0.73 4.91
C ILE A 143 -11.40 1.11 4.82
N GLY A 144 -10.75 0.69 3.74
CA GLY A 144 -9.42 1.12 3.35
C GLY A 144 -8.42 -0.01 3.18
N GLY A 145 -8.67 -1.20 3.74
CA GLY A 145 -7.74 -2.32 3.62
C GLY A 145 -6.33 -1.93 4.05
N VAL A 146 -5.31 -2.23 3.23
CA VAL A 146 -3.91 -1.91 3.52
C VAL A 146 -3.66 -0.40 3.68
N LEU A 147 -4.46 0.46 3.06
CA LEU A 147 -4.34 1.92 3.21
C LEU A 147 -4.60 2.36 4.66
N ARG A 148 -5.54 1.69 5.34
CA ARG A 148 -5.88 1.99 6.73
C ARG A 148 -5.05 1.16 7.72
N TYR A 149 -4.89 -0.12 7.45
CA TYR A 149 -4.37 -1.09 8.40
C TYR A 149 -2.93 -1.53 8.16
N GLY A 150 -2.30 -1.05 7.09
CA GLY A 150 -0.92 -1.41 6.74
C GLY A 150 0.00 -0.22 6.54
N ILE A 151 -0.51 0.95 6.14
CA ILE A 151 0.27 2.17 5.99
C ILE A 151 0.12 3.02 7.24
N PRO A 152 1.21 3.46 7.91
CA PRO A 152 1.13 4.28 9.12
C PRO A 152 0.47 5.65 8.91
N GLU A 153 -0.11 6.20 9.99
CA GLU A 153 -0.77 7.52 10.02
C GLU A 153 0.12 8.65 9.49
N PHE A 154 1.40 8.63 9.83
CA PHE A 154 2.35 9.67 9.41
C PHE A 154 2.68 9.65 7.91
N ARG A 155 2.34 8.57 7.18
CA ARG A 155 2.44 8.49 5.73
C ARG A 155 1.09 8.73 5.04
N LEU A 156 0.02 8.19 5.60
CA LEU A 156 -1.33 8.31 5.07
C LEU A 156 -2.31 8.60 6.21
N PRO A 157 -2.68 9.87 6.43
CA PRO A 157 -3.68 10.26 7.42
C PRO A 157 -5.01 9.52 7.22
N LYS A 158 -5.51 8.88 8.27
CA LYS A 158 -6.74 8.07 8.19
C LYS A 158 -8.00 8.91 7.97
N SER A 159 -7.93 10.20 8.30
CA SER A 159 -8.97 11.18 7.98
C SER A 159 -9.27 11.27 6.47
N ILE A 160 -8.27 11.03 5.61
CA ILE A 160 -8.47 10.95 4.15
C ILE A 160 -9.41 9.78 3.81
N LEU A 161 -9.20 8.61 4.43
CA LEU A 161 -10.06 7.44 4.21
C LEU A 161 -11.48 7.66 4.75
N ASP A 162 -11.62 8.43 5.83
CA ASP A 162 -12.95 8.80 6.35
C ASP A 162 -13.69 9.76 5.40
N ARG A 163 -12.97 10.64 4.69
CA ARG A 163 -13.53 11.46 3.59
C ARG A 163 -13.98 10.56 2.43
N TYR A 164 -13.16 9.59 2.01
CA TYR A 164 -13.56 8.61 0.99
C TYR A 164 -14.80 7.81 1.41
N GLN A 165 -14.92 7.39 2.66
CA GLN A 165 -16.13 6.71 3.14
C GLN A 165 -17.37 7.57 2.97
N LYS A 166 -17.29 8.87 3.29
CA LYS A 166 -18.40 9.81 3.07
C LYS A 166 -18.76 9.93 1.58
N GLN A 167 -17.77 9.99 0.70
CA GLN A 167 -18.00 10.02 -0.75
C GLN A 167 -18.65 8.74 -1.27
N LEU A 168 -18.19 7.56 -0.82
CA LEU A 168 -18.82 6.28 -1.19
C LEU A 168 -20.31 6.26 -0.80
N ILE A 169 -20.65 6.72 0.41
CA ILE A 169 -22.04 6.81 0.87
C ILE A 169 -22.83 7.80 0.03
N LYS A 170 -22.26 8.96 -0.32
CA LYS A 170 -22.89 9.98 -1.20
C LYS A 170 -23.19 9.41 -2.59
N LEU A 171 -22.34 8.52 -3.12
CA LEU A 171 -22.56 7.78 -4.37
C LEU A 171 -23.64 6.68 -4.25
N GLY A 172 -24.23 6.50 -3.09
CA GLY A 172 -25.24 5.45 -2.85
C GLY A 172 -24.67 4.05 -2.66
N ILE A 173 -23.33 3.92 -2.48
CA ILE A 173 -22.68 2.64 -2.20
C ILE A 173 -23.00 2.22 -0.77
N LYS A 174 -23.47 0.99 -0.63
CA LYS A 174 -23.73 0.37 0.67
C LYS A 174 -22.43 -0.24 1.20
N ILE A 175 -22.12 -0.01 2.46
CA ILE A 175 -20.95 -0.58 3.13
C ILE A 175 -21.43 -1.49 4.25
N ARG A 176 -21.03 -2.76 4.21
CA ARG A 176 -21.34 -3.76 5.22
C ARG A 176 -20.03 -4.17 5.92
N PRO A 177 -19.67 -3.50 7.01
CA PRO A 177 -18.46 -3.79 7.78
C PRO A 177 -18.60 -5.08 8.59
N ASN A 178 -17.50 -5.56 9.15
CA ASN A 178 -17.42 -6.77 10.00
C ASN A 178 -18.02 -8.00 9.33
N THR A 179 -17.95 -8.07 8.00
CA THR A 179 -18.54 -9.13 7.20
C THR A 179 -17.48 -9.81 6.35
N ALA A 180 -16.97 -10.94 6.81
CA ALA A 180 -15.97 -11.74 6.09
C ALA A 180 -16.68 -12.82 5.24
N ILE A 181 -16.63 -12.66 3.92
CA ILE A 181 -17.14 -13.67 3.00
C ILE A 181 -16.23 -14.92 3.04
N GLY A 182 -16.85 -16.08 2.95
CA GLY A 182 -16.20 -17.38 3.17
C GLY A 182 -16.17 -17.82 4.65
N ARG A 183 -16.90 -17.11 5.53
CA ARG A 183 -17.18 -17.53 6.92
C ARG A 183 -18.66 -17.80 7.09
N THR A 184 -19.43 -16.79 7.50
CA THR A 184 -20.88 -16.88 7.72
C THR A 184 -21.65 -16.76 6.40
N LEU A 185 -21.20 -15.88 5.52
CA LEU A 185 -21.74 -15.72 4.16
C LEU A 185 -20.72 -16.26 3.16
N THR A 186 -21.21 -16.90 2.12
CA THR A 186 -20.43 -17.43 0.99
C THR A 186 -20.67 -16.62 -0.27
N VAL A 187 -19.92 -16.89 -1.33
CA VAL A 187 -20.17 -16.31 -2.66
C VAL A 187 -21.52 -16.79 -3.20
N ASP A 188 -21.88 -18.06 -2.95
CA ASP A 188 -23.16 -18.64 -3.38
C ASP A 188 -24.35 -17.95 -2.70
N ASP A 189 -24.20 -17.53 -1.42
CA ASP A 189 -25.23 -16.72 -0.74
C ASP A 189 -25.42 -15.36 -1.42
N LEU A 190 -24.34 -14.70 -1.85
CA LEU A 190 -24.44 -13.43 -2.57
C LEU A 190 -25.17 -13.61 -3.92
N GLN A 191 -24.86 -14.67 -4.66
CA GLN A 191 -25.56 -14.98 -5.92
C GLN A 191 -27.03 -15.26 -5.70
N ARG A 192 -27.37 -16.09 -4.71
CA ARG A 192 -28.76 -16.39 -4.32
C ARG A 192 -29.55 -15.13 -3.95
N ASP A 193 -28.87 -14.17 -3.29
CA ASP A 193 -29.47 -12.91 -2.85
C ASP A 193 -29.53 -11.84 -3.97
N GLY A 194 -29.22 -12.24 -5.22
CA GLY A 194 -29.43 -11.44 -6.44
C GLY A 194 -28.28 -10.49 -6.77
N TYR A 195 -27.06 -10.74 -6.31
CA TYR A 195 -25.88 -10.07 -6.84
C TYR A 195 -25.49 -10.73 -8.18
N GLU A 196 -25.58 -9.95 -9.26
CA GLU A 196 -25.33 -10.42 -10.63
C GLU A 196 -23.84 -10.49 -10.98
N ALA A 197 -23.03 -9.68 -10.29
CA ALA A 197 -21.57 -9.71 -10.40
C ALA A 197 -20.92 -9.57 -9.03
N ILE A 198 -19.76 -10.21 -8.88
CA ILE A 198 -19.00 -10.23 -7.63
C ILE A 198 -17.54 -9.91 -7.93
N PHE A 199 -17.00 -8.84 -7.33
CA PHE A 199 -15.59 -8.52 -7.38
C PHE A 199 -14.90 -9.00 -6.10
N ILE A 200 -13.81 -9.76 -6.24
CA ILE A 200 -13.04 -10.29 -5.11
C ILE A 200 -11.71 -9.52 -4.99
N GLY A 201 -11.64 -8.62 -4.03
CA GLY A 201 -10.48 -7.75 -3.76
C GLY A 201 -9.98 -7.85 -2.32
N THR A 202 -9.82 -9.07 -1.80
CA THR A 202 -9.48 -9.34 -0.38
C THR A 202 -8.06 -8.99 0.03
N GLY A 203 -7.16 -8.78 -0.93
CA GLY A 203 -5.75 -8.44 -0.68
C GLY A 203 -4.91 -9.62 -0.16
N VAL A 204 -3.70 -9.30 0.28
CA VAL A 204 -2.69 -10.26 0.75
C VAL A 204 -2.37 -10.01 2.23
N TRP A 205 -3.09 -10.67 3.12
CA TRP A 205 -3.02 -10.46 4.57
C TRP A 205 -2.32 -11.58 5.33
N LYS A 206 -1.90 -12.67 4.65
CA LYS A 206 -1.18 -13.76 5.29
C LYS A 206 0.30 -13.44 5.30
N PRO A 207 0.94 -13.23 6.46
CA PRO A 207 2.38 -13.05 6.51
C PRO A 207 3.09 -14.30 6.03
N LYS A 208 4.27 -14.13 5.43
CA LYS A 208 5.15 -15.25 5.08
C LYS A 208 6.09 -15.51 6.23
N ALA A 209 6.16 -16.78 6.65
CA ALA A 209 7.15 -17.27 7.59
C ALA A 209 8.51 -17.48 6.90
N MET A 210 9.58 -17.37 7.66
CA MET A 210 10.95 -17.69 7.21
C MET A 210 11.23 -19.20 7.24
N GLY A 211 10.50 -19.93 8.09
CA GLY A 211 10.71 -21.38 8.33
C GLY A 211 11.93 -21.67 9.22
N ILE A 212 12.26 -20.78 10.15
CA ILE A 212 13.37 -20.95 11.08
C ILE A 212 12.87 -21.19 12.50
N PRO A 213 13.65 -21.87 13.36
CA PRO A 213 13.31 -22.03 14.77
C PRO A 213 13.12 -20.70 15.49
N GLY A 214 12.12 -20.61 16.38
CA GLY A 214 11.84 -19.45 17.23
C GLY A 214 10.81 -18.48 16.67
N GLU A 215 10.27 -18.66 15.47
CA GLU A 215 9.24 -17.74 14.91
C GLU A 215 7.92 -17.72 15.71
N SER A 216 7.67 -18.71 16.57
CA SER A 216 6.48 -18.79 17.41
C SER A 216 6.69 -18.25 18.84
N LEU A 217 7.86 -17.69 19.15
CA LEU A 217 8.13 -17.10 20.47
C LEU A 217 7.29 -15.84 20.67
N GLY A 218 6.93 -15.55 21.92
CA GLY A 218 5.98 -14.49 22.26
C GLY A 218 6.41 -13.05 21.91
N HIS A 219 7.71 -12.82 21.73
CA HIS A 219 8.29 -11.52 21.31
C HIS A 219 8.57 -11.45 19.82
N VAL A 220 8.15 -12.45 19.03
CA VAL A 220 8.31 -12.48 17.56
C VAL A 220 6.97 -12.21 16.89
N ASN A 221 6.93 -11.19 16.07
CA ASN A 221 5.71 -10.71 15.42
C ASN A 221 5.89 -10.55 13.91
N TYR A 222 4.78 -10.41 13.19
CA TYR A 222 4.79 -10.15 11.76
C TYR A 222 4.40 -8.71 11.45
N ALA A 223 5.06 -8.11 10.46
CA ALA A 223 4.90 -6.71 10.10
C ALA A 223 3.44 -6.31 9.83
N ILE A 224 2.72 -7.14 9.06
CA ILE A 224 1.34 -6.82 8.69
C ILE A 224 0.39 -6.83 9.89
N ASP A 225 0.65 -7.69 10.87
CA ASP A 225 -0.16 -7.77 12.10
C ASP A 225 0.18 -6.61 13.04
N TYR A 226 1.48 -6.32 13.21
CA TYR A 226 1.94 -5.17 13.99
C TYR A 226 1.39 -3.84 13.47
N LEU A 227 1.42 -3.60 12.15
CA LEU A 227 0.97 -2.34 11.54
C LEU A 227 -0.55 -2.13 11.66
N VAL A 228 -1.33 -3.17 11.88
CA VAL A 228 -2.79 -3.06 12.11
C VAL A 228 -3.11 -2.26 13.35
N ASP A 229 -2.43 -2.57 14.45
CA ASP A 229 -2.59 -1.88 15.74
C ASP A 229 -1.27 -1.97 16.54
N PRO A 230 -0.35 -1.01 16.32
CA PRO A 230 0.95 -1.03 16.99
C PRO A 230 0.87 -0.83 18.51
N ASP A 231 -0.24 -0.28 19.02
CA ASP A 231 -0.38 0.06 20.43
C ASP A 231 -0.58 -1.15 21.34
N VAL A 232 -0.92 -2.31 20.80
CA VAL A 232 -1.11 -3.55 21.58
C VAL A 232 0.20 -4.33 21.77
N TYR A 233 1.32 -3.86 21.20
CA TYR A 233 2.61 -4.57 21.26
C TYR A 233 3.58 -3.89 22.22
N ASP A 234 4.15 -4.66 23.14
CA ASP A 234 5.31 -4.27 23.91
C ASP A 234 6.57 -4.85 23.26
N LEU A 235 7.36 -3.99 22.62
CA LEU A 235 8.55 -4.39 21.86
C LEU A 235 9.85 -4.25 22.67
N GLY A 236 9.80 -3.66 23.88
CA GLY A 236 10.98 -3.35 24.67
C GLY A 236 11.89 -2.28 23.98
N ASP A 237 13.15 -2.22 24.41
CA ASP A 237 14.07 -1.18 23.98
C ASP A 237 14.79 -1.48 22.64
N ASN A 238 14.97 -2.76 22.29
CA ASN A 238 15.80 -3.19 21.16
C ASN A 238 14.99 -4.07 20.21
N LEU A 239 14.65 -3.55 19.05
CA LEU A 239 13.89 -4.26 18.02
C LEU A 239 14.77 -4.65 16.84
N VAL A 240 14.69 -5.90 16.40
CA VAL A 240 15.18 -6.34 15.09
C VAL A 240 14.02 -6.48 14.11
N VAL A 241 14.09 -5.78 12.99
CA VAL A 241 13.16 -5.92 11.86
C VAL A 241 13.84 -6.73 10.77
N ILE A 242 13.29 -7.89 10.42
CA ILE A 242 13.84 -8.78 9.40
C ILE A 242 13.12 -8.51 8.07
N GLY A 243 13.85 -7.89 7.13
CA GLY A 243 13.35 -7.50 5.82
C GLY A 243 13.66 -6.04 5.51
N ALA A 244 13.71 -5.69 4.23
CA ALA A 244 14.14 -4.36 3.76
C ALA A 244 13.22 -3.75 2.68
N GLY A 245 11.93 -4.09 2.69
CA GLY A 245 10.89 -3.48 1.86
C GLY A 245 10.22 -2.28 2.54
N ASN A 246 9.29 -1.62 1.86
CA ASN A 246 8.54 -0.48 2.41
C ASN A 246 7.82 -0.82 3.72
N SER A 247 7.26 -2.04 3.84
CA SER A 247 6.62 -2.46 5.10
C SER A 247 7.61 -2.56 6.27
N ALA A 248 8.89 -2.95 6.00
CA ALA A 248 9.93 -2.95 7.03
C ALA A 248 10.27 -1.52 7.48
N MET A 249 10.29 -0.55 6.54
CA MET A 249 10.49 0.87 6.86
C MET A 249 9.32 1.41 7.69
N ASP A 250 8.11 1.05 7.32
CA ASP A 250 6.90 1.44 8.06
C ASP A 250 6.90 0.89 9.49
N VAL A 251 7.28 -0.38 9.68
CA VAL A 251 7.46 -1.01 11.00
C VAL A 251 8.53 -0.28 11.81
N ALA A 252 9.73 -0.12 11.26
CA ALA A 252 10.86 0.46 11.96
C ALA A 252 10.56 1.89 12.43
N ARG A 253 10.01 2.72 11.54
CA ARG A 253 9.63 4.11 11.82
C ARG A 253 8.47 4.21 12.81
N THR A 254 7.52 3.27 12.76
CA THR A 254 6.41 3.19 13.72
C THR A 254 6.93 2.82 15.10
N ALA A 255 7.80 1.82 15.19
CA ALA A 255 8.37 1.36 16.46
C ALA A 255 9.15 2.47 17.19
N LEU A 256 9.98 3.25 16.49
CA LEU A 256 10.65 4.42 17.07
C LEU A 256 9.65 5.45 17.62
N ARG A 257 8.55 5.73 16.89
CA ARG A 257 7.50 6.67 17.33
C ARG A 257 6.70 6.13 18.51
N LYS A 258 6.69 4.81 18.72
CA LYS A 258 6.06 4.14 19.87
C LYS A 258 7.02 3.95 21.05
N GLY A 259 8.26 4.46 20.97
CA GLY A 259 9.18 4.54 22.11
C GLY A 259 10.27 3.48 22.14
N VAL A 260 10.36 2.61 21.13
CA VAL A 260 11.52 1.70 20.98
C VAL A 260 12.77 2.55 20.76
N ARG A 261 13.85 2.28 21.51
CA ARG A 261 15.06 3.11 21.49
C ARG A 261 15.99 2.77 20.34
N HIS A 262 16.15 1.48 20.08
CA HIS A 262 17.08 0.97 19.06
C HIS A 262 16.32 0.06 18.10
N VAL A 263 16.31 0.43 16.82
CA VAL A 263 15.70 -0.36 15.76
C VAL A 263 16.74 -0.72 14.72
N SER A 264 16.99 -2.03 14.57
CA SER A 264 17.95 -2.61 13.65
C SER A 264 17.23 -3.35 12.52
N VAL A 265 17.47 -2.95 11.28
CA VAL A 265 16.90 -3.59 10.09
C VAL A 265 17.89 -4.56 9.49
N PHE A 266 17.53 -5.84 9.45
CA PHE A 266 18.32 -6.91 8.84
C PHE A 266 17.98 -7.06 7.36
N CYS A 267 18.92 -6.66 6.52
CA CYS A 267 18.83 -6.74 5.07
C CYS A 267 19.62 -7.98 4.59
N ARG A 268 18.95 -8.94 3.96
CA ARG A 268 19.64 -10.10 3.38
C ARG A 268 20.55 -9.69 2.21
N ARG A 269 20.11 -8.73 1.40
CA ARG A 269 20.86 -8.17 0.26
C ARG A 269 21.57 -6.90 0.66
N TYR A 270 22.54 -6.48 -0.16
CA TYR A 270 23.26 -5.22 0.01
C TYR A 270 22.47 -3.99 -0.49
N GLN A 271 21.32 -4.23 -1.11
CA GLN A 271 20.37 -3.20 -1.52
C GLN A 271 19.01 -3.44 -0.85
N THR A 272 18.36 -2.36 -0.45
CA THR A 272 17.00 -2.39 0.06
C THR A 272 15.99 -2.51 -1.09
N ALA A 273 14.88 -3.19 -0.85
CA ALA A 273 13.76 -3.23 -1.79
C ALA A 273 12.79 -2.05 -1.61
N ALA A 274 12.91 -1.32 -0.50
CA ALA A 274 12.13 -0.11 -0.24
C ALA A 274 12.54 1.03 -1.19
N SER A 275 11.67 2.03 -1.36
CA SER A 275 12.02 3.25 -2.08
C SER A 275 13.14 3.99 -1.37
N VAL A 276 13.97 4.71 -2.13
CA VAL A 276 15.11 5.47 -1.59
C VAL A 276 14.62 6.45 -0.53
N ARG A 277 13.54 7.15 -0.81
CA ARG A 277 12.91 8.11 0.09
C ARG A 277 12.52 7.51 1.45
N GLU A 278 11.91 6.31 1.46
CA GLU A 278 11.52 5.66 2.71
C GLU A 278 12.74 5.16 3.51
N VAL A 279 13.79 4.72 2.82
CA VAL A 279 15.06 4.37 3.47
C VAL A 279 15.72 5.59 4.08
N ASP A 280 15.75 6.72 3.36
CA ASP A 280 16.35 7.97 3.87
C ASP A 280 15.57 8.51 5.07
N TYR A 281 14.25 8.44 5.04
CA TYR A 281 13.44 8.80 6.20
C TYR A 281 13.68 7.86 7.40
N ALA A 282 13.81 6.56 7.16
CA ALA A 282 14.11 5.62 8.23
C ALA A 282 15.48 5.89 8.86
N LYS A 283 16.50 6.18 8.06
CA LYS A 283 17.83 6.59 8.54
C LYS A 283 17.78 7.91 9.32
N ALA A 284 17.04 8.90 8.80
CA ALA A 284 16.86 10.19 9.49
C ALA A 284 16.13 10.04 10.83
N ASP A 285 15.20 9.09 10.94
CA ASP A 285 14.52 8.76 12.19
C ASP A 285 15.43 7.97 13.18
N GLY A 286 16.61 7.49 12.76
CA GLY A 286 17.58 6.80 13.62
C GLY A 286 17.59 5.27 13.47
N VAL A 287 17.00 4.73 12.41
CA VAL A 287 17.03 3.27 12.12
C VAL A 287 18.42 2.85 11.64
N GLU A 288 18.95 1.79 12.22
CA GLU A 288 20.22 1.18 11.82
C GLU A 288 20.03 0.05 10.80
N PHE A 289 20.89 0.00 9.77
CA PHE A 289 20.80 -0.99 8.71
C PHE A 289 22.00 -1.95 8.71
N TYR A 290 21.71 -3.23 8.77
CA TYR A 290 22.70 -4.30 8.73
C TYR A 290 22.50 -5.13 7.47
N TYR A 291 23.49 -5.11 6.58
CA TYR A 291 23.43 -5.78 5.27
C TYR A 291 24.10 -7.16 5.29
N GLY A 292 23.67 -8.05 4.40
CA GLY A 292 24.16 -9.42 4.32
C GLY A 292 23.71 -10.31 5.49
N MET A 293 22.65 -9.92 6.21
CA MET A 293 22.17 -10.61 7.41
C MET A 293 21.16 -11.71 7.05
N ARG A 294 21.51 -12.96 7.28
CA ARG A 294 20.64 -14.13 7.09
C ARG A 294 20.33 -14.76 8.44
N PRO A 295 19.15 -14.49 9.04
CA PRO A 295 18.74 -15.14 10.27
C PRO A 295 18.67 -16.67 10.11
N THR A 296 19.06 -17.39 11.15
CA THR A 296 19.06 -18.86 11.21
C THR A 296 18.13 -19.40 12.28
N ARG A 297 18.00 -18.71 13.40
CA ARG A 297 17.07 -19.01 14.50
C ARG A 297 16.87 -17.78 15.38
N ILE A 298 15.76 -17.77 16.13
CA ILE A 298 15.43 -16.75 17.12
C ILE A 298 15.36 -17.42 18.48
N THR A 299 15.83 -16.74 19.52
CA THR A 299 15.76 -17.16 20.91
C THR A 299 15.20 -16.04 21.78
N ASP A 300 14.92 -16.29 23.06
CA ASP A 300 14.37 -15.28 23.96
C ASP A 300 15.28 -14.05 24.11
N ASP A 301 16.60 -14.20 23.90
CA ASP A 301 17.59 -13.13 24.08
C ASP A 301 17.96 -12.41 22.75
N GLY A 302 17.54 -12.92 21.58
CA GLY A 302 17.90 -12.30 20.30
C GLY A 302 17.90 -13.23 19.09
N VAL A 303 18.58 -12.78 18.02
CA VAL A 303 18.61 -13.42 16.72
C VAL A 303 19.99 -14.00 16.41
N TYR A 304 20.05 -15.27 16.07
CA TYR A 304 21.24 -15.87 15.46
C TYR A 304 21.18 -15.70 13.94
N TYR A 305 22.30 -15.38 13.36
CA TYR A 305 22.40 -15.10 11.93
C TYR A 305 23.76 -15.52 11.37
N LYS A 306 23.79 -15.71 10.06
CA LYS A 306 25.03 -15.82 9.28
C LYS A 306 25.16 -14.59 8.40
N LYS A 307 26.36 -14.02 8.33
CA LYS A 307 26.64 -12.95 7.36
C LYS A 307 26.92 -13.59 6.02
N VAL A 308 26.25 -13.13 4.97
CA VAL A 308 26.40 -13.67 3.61
C VAL A 308 27.05 -12.63 2.70
N GLU A 309 27.94 -13.08 1.83
CA GLU A 309 28.43 -12.31 0.70
C GLU A 309 27.68 -12.74 -0.55
N MET A 310 27.48 -11.82 -1.47
CA MET A 310 26.76 -12.06 -2.71
C MET A 310 27.55 -11.50 -3.90
N ASP A 311 27.45 -12.17 -5.03
CA ASP A 311 27.91 -11.65 -6.32
C ASP A 311 26.98 -10.54 -6.86
N GLU A 312 27.32 -9.98 -8.01
CA GLU A 312 26.55 -8.93 -8.68
C GLU A 312 25.16 -9.44 -9.11
N GLU A 313 24.98 -10.74 -9.30
CA GLU A 313 23.72 -11.39 -9.67
C GLU A 313 22.84 -11.67 -8.45
N GLY A 314 23.36 -11.49 -7.22
CA GLY A 314 22.68 -11.72 -5.95
C GLY A 314 22.69 -13.15 -5.45
N ASN A 315 23.57 -14.00 -5.98
CA ASN A 315 23.82 -15.35 -5.47
C ASN A 315 24.77 -15.30 -4.29
N ILE A 316 24.53 -16.15 -3.29
CA ILE A 316 25.40 -16.25 -2.11
C ILE A 316 26.71 -16.94 -2.50
N THR A 317 27.82 -16.22 -2.36
CA THR A 317 29.18 -16.72 -2.65
C THR A 317 29.93 -17.23 -1.43
N SER A 318 29.66 -16.63 -0.27
CA SER A 318 30.21 -17.08 1.00
C SER A 318 29.24 -16.88 2.16
N THR A 319 29.49 -17.59 3.26
CA THR A 319 28.66 -17.50 4.46
C THR A 319 29.56 -17.62 5.69
N SER A 320 29.44 -16.68 6.64
CA SER A 320 30.19 -16.73 7.91
C SER A 320 29.73 -17.86 8.82
N GLU A 321 30.49 -18.11 9.88
CA GLU A 321 30.02 -18.84 11.06
C GLU A 321 28.80 -18.11 11.65
N GLU A 322 27.99 -18.85 12.41
CA GLU A 322 26.82 -18.31 13.09
C GLU A 322 27.21 -17.29 14.16
N GLN A 323 26.56 -16.14 14.16
CA GLN A 323 26.77 -15.02 15.08
C GLN A 323 25.48 -14.71 15.81
N PHE A 324 25.56 -13.99 16.92
CA PHE A 324 24.42 -13.61 17.76
C PHE A 324 24.23 -12.09 17.78
N PHE A 325 22.99 -11.64 17.71
CA PHE A 325 22.59 -10.24 17.85
C PHE A 325 21.52 -10.13 18.93
N PRO A 326 21.77 -9.41 20.05
CA PRO A 326 20.83 -9.28 21.14
C PRO A 326 19.65 -8.35 20.78
N CYS A 327 18.44 -8.74 21.11
CA CYS A 327 17.26 -7.87 20.98
C CYS A 327 16.13 -8.33 21.91
N SER A 328 15.23 -7.40 22.25
CA SER A 328 14.05 -7.68 23.06
C SER A 328 12.85 -8.15 22.23
N SER A 329 12.80 -7.79 20.96
CA SER A 329 11.72 -8.22 20.05
C SER A 329 12.18 -8.35 18.61
N VAL A 330 11.43 -9.13 17.85
CA VAL A 330 11.67 -9.34 16.41
C VAL A 330 10.37 -9.11 15.64
N ILE A 331 10.44 -8.35 14.54
CA ILE A 331 9.34 -8.24 13.58
C ILE A 331 9.79 -8.72 12.20
N ILE A 332 9.08 -9.74 11.69
CA ILE A 332 9.33 -10.34 10.38
C ILE A 332 8.56 -9.59 9.30
N ALA A 333 9.28 -9.00 8.34
CA ALA A 333 8.76 -8.13 7.28
C ALA A 333 9.18 -8.60 5.88
N ILE A 334 9.10 -9.92 5.59
CA ILE A 334 9.63 -10.53 4.36
C ILE A 334 8.62 -10.70 3.23
N SER A 335 7.43 -10.24 3.35
CA SER A 335 6.32 -10.28 2.35
C SER A 335 5.05 -10.91 2.92
N GLN A 336 3.98 -10.87 2.12
CA GLN A 336 2.67 -11.44 2.44
C GLN A 336 2.16 -12.30 1.28
N GLY A 337 1.14 -13.11 1.56
CA GLY A 337 0.40 -13.92 0.59
C GLY A 337 -1.11 -13.78 0.73
N ALA A 338 -1.86 -14.30 -0.22
CA ALA A 338 -3.31 -14.33 -0.15
C ALA A 338 -3.81 -15.32 0.90
N GLN A 339 -4.99 -15.04 1.44
CA GLN A 339 -5.75 -15.97 2.27
C GLN A 339 -6.73 -16.73 1.37
N ASN A 340 -6.67 -18.07 1.40
CA ASN A 340 -7.39 -18.93 0.45
C ASN A 340 -8.83 -19.28 0.89
N ARG A 341 -9.35 -18.65 1.93
CA ARG A 341 -10.64 -19.05 2.52
C ARG A 341 -11.80 -18.95 1.55
N ILE A 342 -11.88 -17.86 0.78
CA ILE A 342 -12.93 -17.71 -0.24
C ILE A 342 -12.88 -18.84 -1.26
N VAL A 343 -11.70 -19.22 -1.74
CA VAL A 343 -11.53 -20.30 -2.70
C VAL A 343 -11.98 -21.64 -2.10
N SER A 344 -11.57 -21.93 -0.87
CA SER A 344 -11.93 -23.21 -0.20
C SER A 344 -13.41 -23.34 0.13
N THR A 345 -14.18 -22.26 0.09
CA THR A 345 -15.62 -22.22 0.41
C THR A 345 -16.51 -21.91 -0.78
N THR A 346 -15.97 -21.84 -1.99
CA THR A 346 -16.71 -21.49 -3.20
C THR A 346 -16.34 -22.46 -4.32
N THR A 347 -17.33 -23.16 -4.84
CA THR A 347 -17.14 -24.10 -5.95
C THR A 347 -16.79 -23.34 -7.23
N GLY A 348 -15.81 -23.83 -7.99
CA GLY A 348 -15.40 -23.24 -9.26
C GLY A 348 -14.36 -22.10 -9.15
N LEU A 349 -13.96 -21.72 -7.95
CA LEU A 349 -12.81 -20.83 -7.77
C LEU A 349 -11.52 -21.63 -7.57
N GLU A 350 -10.49 -21.26 -8.31
CA GLU A 350 -9.19 -21.93 -8.27
C GLU A 350 -8.08 -20.93 -7.90
N MET A 351 -6.97 -21.49 -7.45
CA MET A 351 -5.75 -20.72 -7.15
C MET A 351 -4.77 -20.84 -8.31
N SER A 352 -4.17 -19.71 -8.69
CA SER A 352 -3.03 -19.71 -9.61
C SER A 352 -1.78 -20.31 -8.94
N SER A 353 -0.78 -20.63 -9.75
CA SER A 353 0.54 -21.10 -9.27
C SER A 353 1.23 -20.12 -8.31
N HIS A 354 0.85 -18.85 -8.34
CA HIS A 354 1.36 -17.79 -7.45
C HIS A 354 0.56 -17.63 -6.14
N GLY A 355 -0.44 -18.49 -5.92
CA GLY A 355 -1.28 -18.44 -4.72
C GLY A 355 -2.30 -17.31 -4.71
N LEU A 356 -2.63 -16.74 -5.87
CA LEU A 356 -3.70 -15.76 -6.06
C LEU A 356 -4.90 -16.44 -6.74
N LEU A 357 -6.05 -15.77 -6.80
CA LEU A 357 -7.18 -16.27 -7.60
C LEU A 357 -6.73 -16.45 -9.06
N ALA A 358 -7.10 -17.59 -9.64
CA ALA A 358 -6.95 -17.78 -11.07
C ALA A 358 -7.97 -16.91 -11.81
N THR A 359 -7.53 -16.31 -12.91
CA THR A 359 -8.37 -15.55 -13.85
C THR A 359 -8.14 -16.10 -15.25
N ASP A 360 -9.17 -16.06 -16.08
CA ASP A 360 -9.12 -16.44 -17.50
C ASP A 360 -8.20 -15.50 -18.30
#